data_1b48861e3bd682d9e3cee5246f71e37b
#
_entry.id   1b48861e3bd682d9e3cee5246f71e37b
#
_cell.length_a   1.000
_cell.length_b   1.000
_cell.length_c   1.000
_cell.angle_alpha   90.00
_cell.angle_beta   90.00
_cell.angle_gamma   90.00
#
_symmetry.space_group_name_H-M   'P 1'
#
loop_
_entity.id
_entity.type
_entity.pdbx_description
1 polymer ?
#
loop_
_entity_poly.entity_id
_entity_poly.type
_entity_poly.pdbx_seq_one_letter_code
_entity_poly.pdbx_strand_id
1 'polypeptide(L)'
;MLTKTRIFISEQENTALTTLLSPKRLSSYENIDEHFNNLVLIGKITPKLALIEIALRNLMDMLLKQDDERWLLDSEDEYICELKAEIASRIRVANPTHEQFLSNFTLGKNIALIKKFKLQDRIFNFQRLNFRDFYEGNKNYYFSKSRRKVKFNKRHKNNMVLGLLPNIRNRAFH
;
A
#
# COMPACT_ATOMS: atom_id res chain seq x y z
N MET A 1 25.82 -5.27 -1.67
CA MET A 1 26.07 -5.74 -3.03
C MET A 1 25.07 -6.83 -3.35
N LEU A 2 24.11 -6.57 -4.25
CA LEU A 2 23.19 -7.60 -4.75
C LEU A 2 23.92 -8.33 -5.88
N THR A 3 24.30 -9.59 -5.66
CA THR A 3 24.84 -10.47 -6.68
C THR A 3 23.79 -10.61 -7.80
N LYS A 4 24.08 -10.10 -9.00
CA LYS A 4 23.26 -10.31 -10.19
C LYS A 4 23.30 -11.80 -10.53
N THR A 5 22.29 -12.55 -10.16
CA THR A 5 22.08 -13.92 -10.64
C THR A 5 21.64 -13.80 -12.10
N ARG A 6 22.54 -14.00 -13.05
CA ARG A 6 22.20 -14.14 -14.47
C ARG A 6 21.56 -15.50 -14.65
N ILE A 7 20.27 -15.54 -14.95
CA ILE A 7 19.60 -16.76 -15.40
C ILE A 7 19.87 -16.86 -16.91
N PHE A 8 20.71 -17.81 -17.33
CA PHE A 8 20.92 -18.12 -18.74
C PHE A 8 19.71 -18.94 -19.22
N ILE A 9 18.86 -18.31 -20.02
CA ILE A 9 17.72 -18.95 -20.68
C ILE A 9 18.11 -19.17 -22.15
N SER A 10 17.88 -20.37 -22.70
CA SER A 10 18.13 -20.67 -24.13
C SER A 10 17.18 -19.86 -25.01
N GLU A 11 17.54 -19.62 -26.29
CA GLU A 11 16.69 -18.88 -27.22
C GLU A 11 15.30 -19.51 -27.39
N GLN A 12 15.21 -20.84 -27.32
CA GLN A 12 13.94 -21.57 -27.41
C GLN A 12 13.06 -21.38 -26.16
N GLU A 13 13.66 -21.39 -24.98
CA GLU A 13 12.95 -21.08 -23.72
C GLU A 13 12.52 -19.62 -23.68
N ASN A 14 13.31 -18.71 -24.22
CA ASN A 14 12.97 -17.29 -24.33
C ASN A 14 11.75 -17.08 -25.23
N THR A 15 11.64 -17.79 -26.36
CA THR A 15 10.51 -17.74 -27.27
C THR A 15 9.24 -18.31 -26.62
N ALA A 16 9.35 -19.42 -25.87
CA ALA A 16 8.22 -19.99 -25.15
C ALA A 16 7.74 -19.07 -24.01
N LEU A 17 8.65 -18.46 -23.27
CA LEU A 17 8.35 -17.50 -22.20
C LEU A 17 7.71 -16.21 -22.73
N THR A 18 8.18 -15.67 -23.85
CA THR A 18 7.57 -14.49 -24.47
C THR A 18 6.17 -14.78 -25.01
N THR A 19 5.86 -16.02 -25.36
CA THR A 19 4.50 -16.44 -25.75
C THR A 19 3.57 -16.53 -24.54
N LEU A 20 4.07 -16.96 -23.38
CA LEU A 20 3.31 -17.08 -22.14
C LEU A 20 3.11 -15.72 -21.44
N LEU A 21 4.06 -14.81 -21.57
CA LEU A 21 3.98 -13.47 -21.01
C LEU A 21 3.39 -12.52 -22.06
N SER A 22 2.34 -11.80 -21.73
CA SER A 22 1.72 -10.83 -22.64
C SER A 22 2.78 -9.91 -23.28
N PRO A 23 2.85 -9.78 -24.60
CA PRO A 23 3.79 -8.88 -25.29
C PRO A 23 3.68 -7.43 -24.78
N LYS A 24 2.46 -6.98 -24.45
CA LYS A 24 2.23 -5.66 -23.85
C LYS A 24 2.91 -5.50 -22.49
N ARG A 25 2.96 -6.57 -21.71
CA ARG A 25 3.65 -6.55 -20.41
C ARG A 25 5.17 -6.53 -20.58
N LEU A 26 5.67 -7.31 -21.52
CA LEU A 26 7.11 -7.35 -21.80
C LEU A 26 7.64 -6.07 -22.43
N SER A 27 6.82 -5.37 -23.23
CA SER A 27 7.23 -4.09 -23.83
C SER A 27 7.52 -2.97 -22.81
N SER A 28 7.16 -3.17 -21.54
CA SER A 28 7.48 -2.24 -20.45
C SER A 28 8.87 -2.45 -19.87
N TYR A 29 9.61 -3.47 -20.33
CA TYR A 29 10.95 -3.84 -19.87
C TYR A 29 11.94 -3.77 -21.03
N GLU A 30 13.19 -3.42 -20.76
CA GLU A 30 14.25 -3.40 -21.77
C GLU A 30 14.59 -4.81 -22.27
N ASN A 31 14.46 -5.81 -21.39
CA ASN A 31 14.73 -7.22 -21.69
C ASN A 31 14.00 -8.14 -20.68
N ILE A 32 14.06 -9.45 -20.97
CA ILE A 32 13.42 -10.49 -20.12
C ILE A 32 14.06 -10.58 -18.73
N ASP A 33 15.37 -10.33 -18.61
CA ASP A 33 16.07 -10.36 -17.32
C ASP A 33 15.57 -9.27 -16.39
N GLU A 34 15.27 -8.09 -16.92
CA GLU A 34 14.65 -7.00 -16.13
C GLU A 34 13.29 -7.42 -15.60
N HIS A 35 12.47 -8.10 -16.41
CA HIS A 35 11.19 -8.65 -15.97
C HIS A 35 11.37 -9.65 -14.81
N PHE A 36 12.30 -10.61 -14.93
CA PHE A 36 12.58 -11.57 -13.85
C PHE A 36 13.14 -10.91 -12.59
N ASN A 37 14.03 -9.93 -12.74
CA ASN A 37 14.53 -9.14 -11.60
C ASN A 37 13.40 -8.40 -10.89
N ASN A 38 12.41 -7.89 -11.64
CA ASN A 38 11.22 -7.28 -11.06
C ASN A 38 10.36 -8.30 -10.29
N LEU A 39 10.17 -9.52 -10.82
CA LEU A 39 9.47 -10.60 -10.10
C LEU A 39 10.18 -10.97 -8.80
N VAL A 40 11.51 -11.05 -8.81
CA VAL A 40 12.29 -11.30 -7.58
C VAL A 40 12.10 -10.16 -6.58
N LEU A 41 12.09 -8.91 -7.04
CA LEU A 41 11.82 -7.75 -6.20
C LEU A 41 10.41 -7.81 -5.60
N ILE A 42 9.41 -8.15 -6.41
CA ILE A 42 8.01 -8.34 -5.96
C ILE A 42 7.95 -9.40 -4.87
N GLY A 43 8.60 -10.55 -5.07
CA GLY A 43 8.67 -11.61 -4.06
C GLY A 43 9.27 -11.16 -2.73
N LYS A 44 10.25 -10.27 -2.75
CA LYS A 44 10.87 -9.69 -1.54
C LYS A 44 10.00 -8.62 -0.85
N ILE A 45 9.19 -7.90 -1.60
CA ILE A 45 8.36 -6.80 -1.08
C ILE A 45 7.01 -7.32 -0.56
N THR A 46 6.42 -8.32 -1.21
CA THR A 46 5.08 -8.82 -0.91
C THR A 46 4.87 -9.19 0.56
N PRO A 47 5.72 -9.99 1.21
CA PRO A 47 5.53 -10.34 2.62
C PRO A 47 5.64 -9.12 3.55
N LYS A 48 6.46 -8.13 3.19
CA LYS A 48 6.59 -6.89 3.95
C LYS A 48 5.32 -6.02 3.83
N LEU A 49 4.75 -5.93 2.63
CA LEU A 49 3.49 -5.22 2.39
C LEU A 49 2.33 -5.90 3.14
N ALA A 50 2.26 -7.23 3.12
CA ALA A 50 1.24 -7.97 3.86
C ALA A 50 1.34 -7.71 5.37
N LEU A 51 2.56 -7.73 5.93
CA LEU A 51 2.78 -7.41 7.34
C LEU A 51 2.36 -5.97 7.67
N ILE A 52 2.70 -5.01 6.82
CA ILE A 52 2.30 -3.59 6.99
C ILE A 52 0.77 -3.47 6.94
N GLU A 53 0.09 -4.15 6.00
CA GLU A 53 -1.37 -4.12 5.88
C GLU A 53 -2.05 -4.63 7.16
N ILE A 54 -1.58 -5.78 7.69
CA ILE A 54 -2.08 -6.35 8.94
C ILE A 54 -1.81 -5.41 10.12
N ALA A 55 -0.59 -4.88 10.23
CA ALA A 55 -0.22 -3.98 11.31
C ALA A 55 -1.05 -2.68 11.29
N LEU A 56 -1.24 -2.07 10.12
CA LEU A 56 -2.05 -0.86 9.97
C LEU A 56 -3.50 -1.10 10.33
N ARG A 57 -4.08 -2.22 9.90
CA ARG A 57 -5.44 -2.62 10.22
C ARG A 57 -5.62 -2.77 11.74
N ASN A 58 -4.74 -3.51 12.39
CA ASN A 58 -4.85 -3.78 13.82
C ASN A 58 -4.62 -2.51 14.66
N LEU A 59 -3.64 -1.67 14.28
CA LEU A 59 -3.41 -0.39 14.96
C LEU A 59 -4.59 0.57 14.80
N MET A 60 -5.17 0.64 13.61
CA MET A 60 -6.35 1.45 13.35
C MET A 60 -7.52 1.00 14.23
N ASP A 61 -7.81 -0.30 14.24
CA ASP A 61 -8.89 -0.89 15.05
C ASP A 61 -8.68 -0.63 16.55
N MET A 62 -7.46 -0.89 17.03
CA MET A 62 -7.10 -0.63 18.44
C MET A 62 -7.33 0.85 18.81
N LEU A 63 -6.95 1.78 17.93
CA LEU A 63 -7.10 3.21 18.21
C LEU A 63 -8.55 3.66 18.17
N LEU A 64 -9.37 3.11 17.27
CA LEU A 64 -10.80 3.43 17.19
C LEU A 64 -11.60 2.82 18.34
N LYS A 65 -11.25 1.62 18.77
CA LYS A 65 -11.84 0.98 19.97
C LYS A 65 -11.58 1.74 21.26
N GLN A 66 -10.52 2.54 21.34
CA GLN A 66 -10.28 3.42 22.49
C GLN A 66 -11.34 4.53 22.61
N ASP A 67 -11.86 4.99 21.48
CA ASP A 67 -12.87 6.05 21.43
C ASP A 67 -14.30 5.46 21.45
N ASP A 68 -14.52 4.32 20.77
CA ASP A 68 -15.78 3.57 20.72
C ASP A 68 -15.50 2.08 20.45
N GLU A 69 -15.75 1.21 21.43
CA GLU A 69 -15.50 -0.23 21.32
C GLU A 69 -16.25 -0.87 20.14
N ARG A 70 -17.42 -0.33 19.79
CA ARG A 70 -18.28 -0.81 18.70
C ARG A 70 -18.23 0.05 17.43
N TRP A 71 -17.19 0.86 17.28
CA TRP A 71 -17.01 1.86 16.21
C TRP A 71 -17.37 1.36 14.80
N LEU A 72 -17.15 0.08 14.52
CA LEU A 72 -17.41 -0.50 13.20
C LEU A 72 -18.85 -1.02 13.08
N LEU A 73 -19.34 -1.73 14.10
CA LEU A 73 -20.65 -2.41 14.05
C LEU A 73 -21.80 -1.40 14.15
N ASP A 74 -21.72 -0.48 15.10
CA ASP A 74 -22.78 0.47 15.41
C ASP A 74 -22.63 1.81 14.69
N SER A 75 -21.61 1.96 13.82
CA SER A 75 -21.38 3.21 13.08
C SER A 75 -22.55 3.54 12.16
N GLU A 76 -23.02 4.78 12.25
CA GLU A 76 -23.98 5.42 11.33
C GLU A 76 -23.28 6.23 10.22
N ASP A 77 -21.95 6.26 10.21
CA ASP A 77 -21.19 6.95 9.17
C ASP A 77 -21.43 6.30 7.80
N GLU A 78 -21.84 7.12 6.83
CA GLU A 78 -22.23 6.67 5.49
C GLU A 78 -21.13 5.81 4.83
N TYR A 79 -19.88 6.25 4.87
CA TYR A 79 -18.76 5.50 4.30
C TYR A 79 -18.54 4.14 4.97
N ILE A 80 -18.70 4.07 6.30
CA ILE A 80 -18.59 2.79 7.03
C ILE A 80 -19.77 1.88 6.70
N CYS A 81 -20.98 2.44 6.60
CA CYS A 81 -22.18 1.68 6.22
C CYS A 81 -22.06 1.09 4.82
N GLU A 82 -21.61 1.87 3.84
CA GLU A 82 -21.32 1.38 2.48
C GLU A 82 -20.26 0.28 2.48
N LEU A 83 -19.18 0.48 3.23
CA LEU A 83 -18.11 -0.50 3.37
C LEU A 83 -18.59 -1.81 4.00
N LYS A 84 -19.42 -1.73 5.04
CA LYS A 84 -20.05 -2.91 5.66
C LYS A 84 -20.93 -3.66 4.66
N ALA A 85 -21.77 -2.94 3.91
CA ALA A 85 -22.67 -3.52 2.90
C ALA A 85 -21.88 -4.23 1.78
N GLU A 86 -20.84 -3.58 1.25
CA GLU A 86 -19.95 -4.17 0.23
C GLU A 86 -19.30 -5.48 0.73
N ILE A 87 -18.77 -5.47 1.96
CA ILE A 87 -18.11 -6.65 2.52
C ILE A 87 -19.12 -7.76 2.78
N ALA A 88 -20.26 -7.47 3.42
CA ALA A 88 -21.29 -8.45 3.73
C ALA A 88 -21.80 -9.18 2.47
N SER A 89 -22.03 -8.42 1.38
CA SER A 89 -22.43 -8.98 0.08
C SER A 89 -21.37 -9.92 -0.50
N ARG A 90 -20.09 -9.56 -0.36
CA ARG A 90 -18.96 -10.33 -0.90
C ARG A 90 -18.72 -11.64 -0.13
N ILE A 91 -18.79 -11.59 1.22
CA ILE A 91 -18.56 -12.78 2.04
C ILE A 91 -19.81 -13.66 2.22
N ARG A 92 -20.98 -13.18 1.76
CA ARG A 92 -22.27 -13.87 1.83
C ARG A 92 -22.65 -14.28 3.25
N VAL A 93 -22.37 -13.43 4.23
CA VAL A 93 -22.75 -13.59 5.64
C VAL A 93 -23.77 -12.51 5.99
N ALA A 94 -24.92 -12.92 6.51
CA ALA A 94 -26.01 -11.98 6.82
C ALA A 94 -25.63 -10.97 7.91
N ASN A 95 -24.97 -11.44 8.98
CA ASN A 95 -24.53 -10.63 10.11
C ASN A 95 -23.05 -10.88 10.38
N PRO A 96 -22.13 -10.24 9.64
CA PRO A 96 -20.70 -10.42 9.87
C PRO A 96 -20.26 -9.87 11.22
N THR A 97 -19.36 -10.57 11.90
CA THR A 97 -18.72 -10.08 13.12
C THR A 97 -17.76 -8.93 12.82
N HIS A 98 -17.34 -8.22 13.86
CA HIS A 98 -16.33 -7.17 13.77
C HIS A 98 -15.04 -7.67 13.07
N GLU A 99 -14.56 -8.84 13.48
CA GLU A 99 -13.35 -9.46 12.94
C GLU A 99 -13.52 -9.87 11.47
N GLN A 100 -14.71 -10.34 11.08
CA GLN A 100 -15.01 -10.67 9.70
C GLN A 100 -15.01 -9.42 8.81
N PHE A 101 -15.60 -8.31 9.26
CA PHE A 101 -15.48 -7.05 8.55
C PHE A 101 -14.01 -6.60 8.45
N LEU A 102 -13.33 -6.57 9.58
CA LEU A 102 -11.96 -6.07 9.67
C LEU A 102 -10.99 -6.89 8.81
N SER A 103 -11.09 -8.22 8.80
CA SER A 103 -10.24 -9.11 7.99
C SER A 103 -10.41 -8.91 6.49
N ASN A 104 -11.53 -8.34 6.07
CA ASN A 104 -11.85 -8.04 4.68
C ASN A 104 -11.47 -6.61 4.24
N PHE A 105 -10.88 -5.81 5.12
CA PHE A 105 -10.35 -4.50 4.73
C PHE A 105 -9.07 -4.66 3.93
N THR A 106 -9.04 -4.05 2.76
CA THR A 106 -7.83 -3.95 1.95
C THR A 106 -6.92 -2.84 2.46
N LEU A 107 -5.64 -2.85 2.08
CA LEU A 107 -4.68 -1.78 2.40
C LEU A 107 -5.23 -0.39 2.05
N GLY A 108 -5.87 -0.25 0.90
CA GLY A 108 -6.48 1.00 0.47
C GLY A 108 -7.60 1.48 1.40
N LYS A 109 -8.49 0.56 1.82
CA LYS A 109 -9.58 0.84 2.76
C LYS A 109 -9.04 1.21 4.15
N ASN A 110 -8.04 0.49 4.66
CA ASN A 110 -7.36 0.83 5.91
C ASN A 110 -6.80 2.25 5.87
N ILE A 111 -6.11 2.62 4.79
CA ILE A 111 -5.52 3.97 4.63
C ILE A 111 -6.61 5.05 4.53
N ALA A 112 -7.72 4.77 3.84
CA ALA A 112 -8.83 5.70 3.75
C ALA A 112 -9.44 5.99 5.12
N LEU A 113 -9.69 4.95 5.93
CA LEU A 113 -10.19 5.08 7.30
C LEU A 113 -9.19 5.80 8.21
N ILE A 114 -7.89 5.46 8.16
CA ILE A 114 -6.83 6.15 8.91
C ILE A 114 -6.85 7.66 8.62
N LYS A 115 -7.01 8.04 7.35
CA LYS A 115 -7.09 9.46 6.96
C LYS A 115 -8.40 10.11 7.39
N LYS A 116 -9.53 9.43 7.22
CA LYS A 116 -10.87 9.89 7.62
C LYS A 116 -10.92 10.22 9.11
N PHE A 117 -10.44 9.31 9.94
CA PHE A 117 -10.40 9.49 11.41
C PHE A 117 -9.15 10.23 11.90
N LYS A 118 -8.32 10.76 11.01
CA LYS A 118 -7.12 11.55 11.32
C LYS A 118 -6.13 10.84 12.23
N LEU A 119 -6.01 9.51 12.12
CA LEU A 119 -5.17 8.65 12.96
C LEU A 119 -3.70 8.62 12.55
N GLN A 120 -3.33 9.20 11.39
CA GLN A 120 -1.98 9.12 10.83
C GLN A 120 -0.88 9.61 11.80
N ASP A 121 -1.19 10.60 12.63
CA ASP A 121 -0.21 11.14 13.59
C ASP A 121 -0.15 10.36 14.91
N ARG A 122 -1.15 9.49 15.16
CA ARG A 122 -1.16 8.52 16.27
C ARG A 122 -0.43 7.23 15.87
N ILE A 123 -0.52 6.81 14.61
CA ILE A 123 0.09 5.58 14.08
C ILE A 123 1.57 5.81 13.75
N PHE A 124 1.93 6.97 13.17
CA PHE A 124 3.29 7.24 12.69
C PHE A 124 3.92 8.46 13.31
N ASN A 125 5.23 8.39 13.46
CA ASN A 125 6.06 9.52 13.83
C ASN A 125 7.24 9.70 12.87
N PHE A 126 6.95 10.15 11.65
CA PHE A 126 7.97 10.45 10.64
C PHE A 126 8.51 11.88 10.72
N GLN A 127 8.45 12.54 11.88
CA GLN A 127 8.92 13.92 12.02
C GLN A 127 10.40 14.07 11.63
N ARG A 128 11.24 13.09 11.99
CA ARG A 128 12.68 13.08 11.68
C ARG A 128 13.02 12.50 10.33
N LEU A 129 12.04 11.94 9.60
CA LEU A 129 12.25 11.35 8.28
C LEU A 129 12.78 12.43 7.32
N ASN A 130 13.91 12.14 6.68
CA ASN A 130 14.48 12.96 5.61
C ASN A 130 14.40 12.16 4.31
N PHE A 131 13.61 12.62 3.36
CA PHE A 131 13.42 11.89 2.10
C PHE A 131 14.68 11.82 1.24
N ARG A 132 15.63 12.75 1.44
CA ARG A 132 16.93 12.75 0.73
C ARG A 132 17.81 11.57 1.12
N ASP A 133 17.63 11.01 2.32
CA ASP A 133 18.40 9.84 2.77
C ASP A 133 18.10 8.59 1.94
N PHE A 134 16.97 8.57 1.21
CA PHE A 134 16.55 7.47 0.33
C PHE A 134 16.86 7.73 -1.14
N TYR A 135 16.85 8.98 -1.56
CA TYR A 135 17.19 9.41 -2.91
C TYR A 135 17.52 10.90 -2.91
N GLU A 136 18.69 11.26 -3.43
CA GLU A 136 19.21 12.63 -3.40
C GLU A 136 18.27 13.65 -4.06
N GLY A 137 17.59 13.25 -5.14
CA GLY A 137 16.60 14.07 -5.85
C GLY A 137 15.33 14.37 -5.06
N ASN A 138 15.05 13.68 -3.96
CA ASN A 138 13.87 13.91 -3.16
C ASN A 138 13.93 15.26 -2.45
N LYS A 139 12.75 15.86 -2.27
CA LYS A 139 12.59 17.14 -1.58
C LYS A 139 11.88 16.96 -0.25
N ASN A 140 12.24 17.77 0.75
CA ASN A 140 11.56 17.83 2.05
C ASN A 140 10.63 19.05 2.13
N TYR A 141 10.16 19.55 1.00
CA TYR A 141 9.29 20.69 0.87
C TYR A 141 8.43 20.57 -0.39
N TYR A 142 7.38 21.37 -0.43
CA TYR A 142 6.54 21.60 -1.62
C TYR A 142 6.35 23.09 -1.86
N PHE A 143 5.88 23.43 -3.05
CA PHE A 143 5.44 24.77 -3.34
C PHE A 143 3.93 24.88 -3.16
N SER A 144 3.51 25.82 -2.33
CA SER A 144 2.09 26.14 -2.15
C SER A 144 1.47 26.71 -3.44
N LYS A 145 0.14 26.87 -3.49
CA LYS A 145 -0.55 27.53 -4.60
C LYS A 145 0.00 28.95 -4.87
N SER A 146 0.46 29.64 -3.84
CA SER A 146 1.13 30.95 -3.92
C SER A 146 2.62 30.87 -4.26
N ARG A 147 3.12 29.72 -4.74
CA ARG A 147 4.52 29.45 -5.07
C ARG A 147 5.52 29.64 -3.91
N ARG A 148 5.04 29.68 -2.68
CA ARG A 148 5.92 29.73 -1.51
C ARG A 148 6.44 28.34 -1.18
N LYS A 149 7.73 28.24 -0.85
CA LYS A 149 8.38 27.01 -0.38
C LYS A 149 7.92 26.70 1.04
N VAL A 150 7.27 25.55 1.23
CA VAL A 150 6.75 25.07 2.52
C VAL A 150 7.45 23.76 2.89
N LYS A 151 8.12 23.72 4.04
CA LYS A 151 8.73 22.50 4.56
C LYS A 151 7.65 21.47 4.95
N PHE A 152 7.92 20.20 4.73
CA PHE A 152 7.05 19.14 5.21
C PHE A 152 7.07 19.08 6.74
N ASN A 153 5.91 19.18 7.35
CA ASN A 153 5.71 18.85 8.76
C ASN A 153 5.46 17.35 8.94
N LYS A 154 5.31 16.90 10.20
CA LYS A 154 5.02 15.50 10.55
C LYS A 154 3.85 14.94 9.74
N ARG A 155 2.73 15.65 9.70
CA ARG A 155 1.49 15.20 9.02
C ARG A 155 1.68 15.04 7.51
N HIS A 156 2.40 15.97 6.87
CA HIS A 156 2.73 15.84 5.45
C HIS A 156 3.53 14.56 5.19
N LYS A 157 4.56 14.30 6.00
CA LYS A 157 5.42 13.11 5.86
C LYS A 157 4.63 11.82 6.10
N ASN A 158 3.79 11.78 7.13
CA ASN A 158 2.92 10.63 7.42
C ASN A 158 1.97 10.34 6.26
N ASN A 159 1.33 11.39 5.70
CA ASN A 159 0.42 11.25 4.57
C ASN A 159 1.12 10.80 3.29
N MET A 160 2.36 11.28 3.05
CA MET A 160 3.14 10.86 1.88
C MET A 160 3.51 9.38 1.97
N VAL A 161 4.01 8.92 3.12
CA VAL A 161 4.36 7.50 3.32
C VAL A 161 3.12 6.62 3.17
N LEU A 162 1.99 6.99 3.81
CA LEU A 162 0.73 6.27 3.64
C LEU A 162 0.27 6.22 2.19
N GLY A 163 0.44 7.31 1.43
CA GLY A 163 0.06 7.36 0.02
C GLY A 163 0.97 6.52 -0.89
N LEU A 164 2.22 6.28 -0.50
CA LEU A 164 3.15 5.43 -1.26
C LEU A 164 2.81 3.95 -1.16
N LEU A 165 2.28 3.48 -0.04
CA LEU A 165 2.01 2.05 0.19
C LEU A 165 1.08 1.43 -0.87
N PRO A 166 -0.10 2.00 -1.21
CA PRO A 166 -0.94 1.47 -2.27
C PRO A 166 -0.26 1.54 -3.65
N ASN A 167 0.52 2.59 -3.91
CA ASN A 167 1.22 2.74 -5.18
C ASN A 167 2.30 1.66 -5.36
N ILE A 168 3.06 1.35 -4.31
CA ILE A 168 4.04 0.27 -4.32
C ILE A 168 3.33 -1.07 -4.52
N ARG A 169 2.24 -1.33 -3.77
CA ARG A 169 1.43 -2.54 -3.92
C ARG A 169 0.92 -2.69 -5.36
N ASN A 170 0.30 -1.65 -5.89
CA ASN A 170 -0.29 -1.71 -7.22
C ASN A 170 0.78 -1.92 -8.30
N ARG A 171 1.93 -1.25 -8.21
CA ARG A 171 3.04 -1.48 -9.15
C ARG A 171 3.65 -2.88 -9.04
N ALA A 172 3.67 -3.46 -7.85
CA ALA A 172 4.18 -4.80 -7.65
C ALA A 172 3.29 -5.89 -8.28
N PHE A 173 1.95 -5.66 -8.36
CA PHE A 173 1.00 -6.68 -8.80
C PHE A 173 0.36 -6.39 -10.17
N HIS A 174 0.65 -5.25 -10.79
CA HIS A 174 0.15 -4.85 -12.11
C HIS A 174 1.28 -4.48 -13.05
#